data_cb1da8e0b8234995e9c0bc3908bcbf04
#
_entry.id   cb1da8e0b8234995e9c0bc3908bcbf04
#
_cell.length_a   1.000
_cell.length_b   1.000
_cell.length_c   1.000
_cell.angle_alpha   90.00
_cell.angle_beta   90.00
_cell.angle_gamma   90.00
#
_symmetry.space_group_name_H-M   'P 1'
#
loop_
_entity.id
_entity.type
_entity.pdbx_description
1 polymer ?
#
loop_
_entity_poly.entity_id
_entity_poly.type
_entity_poly.pdbx_seq_one_letter_code
_entity_poly.pdbx_strand_id
1 'polypeptide(L)'
;MTDLSVQKSNLIETAILTGNMEQYIKLTGEPFTIEGTVLDGNKLGRTIGIPTINQIPAEGSLLPPFGVYFSEVVLNGYAYKGITNIGRKPTVNSKDTVTVETYIYNFNQTIYGSYATVKLYHFRRPEMKFSGVPELKAQMKQDIEAGAAYRIQ
;
A
#
# COMPACT_ATOMS: atom_id res chain seq x y z
N MET A 1 7.94 9.56 -35.93
CA MET A 1 8.76 8.56 -35.26
C MET A 1 8.44 8.55 -33.77
N THR A 2 8.03 7.42 -33.23
CA THR A 2 7.74 7.31 -31.81
C THR A 2 9.06 7.19 -31.07
N ASP A 3 9.32 8.13 -30.17
CA ASP A 3 10.51 8.10 -29.33
C ASP A 3 10.44 6.90 -28.38
N LEU A 4 11.56 6.18 -28.20
CA LEU A 4 11.65 5.07 -27.27
C LEU A 4 11.35 5.51 -25.82
N SER A 5 11.66 6.75 -25.47
CA SER A 5 11.33 7.29 -24.14
C SER A 5 9.83 7.44 -23.95
N VAL A 6 9.08 7.81 -24.99
CA VAL A 6 7.61 7.90 -24.95
C VAL A 6 7.01 6.52 -24.80
N GLN A 7 7.52 5.54 -25.57
CA GLN A 7 7.07 4.15 -25.46
C GLN A 7 7.31 3.59 -24.09
N LYS A 8 8.47 3.85 -23.51
CA LYS A 8 8.80 3.40 -22.14
C LYS A 8 7.90 4.06 -21.12
N SER A 9 7.62 5.36 -21.24
CA SER A 9 6.70 6.07 -20.36
C SER A 9 5.31 5.47 -20.39
N ASN A 10 4.82 5.09 -21.59
CA ASN A 10 3.50 4.46 -21.75
C ASN A 10 3.48 3.08 -21.09
N LEU A 11 4.56 2.31 -21.20
CA LEU A 11 4.66 1.00 -20.54
C LEU A 11 4.68 1.13 -19.03
N ILE A 12 5.38 2.14 -18.50
CA ILE A 12 5.42 2.42 -17.07
C ILE A 12 4.02 2.79 -16.56
N GLU A 13 3.33 3.69 -17.26
CA GLU A 13 1.96 4.08 -16.88
C GLU A 13 1.02 2.87 -16.91
N THR A 14 1.11 2.03 -17.93
CA THR A 14 0.30 0.81 -18.02
C THR A 14 0.59 -0.13 -16.84
N ALA A 15 1.85 -0.29 -16.46
CA ALA A 15 2.23 -1.11 -15.31
C ALA A 15 1.59 -0.59 -14.02
N ILE A 16 1.59 0.73 -13.82
CA ILE A 16 0.94 1.34 -12.65
C ILE A 16 -0.56 1.07 -12.69
N LEU A 17 -1.22 1.41 -13.80
CA LEU A 17 -2.69 1.33 -13.90
C LEU A 17 -3.23 -0.09 -13.82
N THR A 18 -2.44 -1.09 -14.19
CA THR A 18 -2.83 -2.50 -14.11
C THR A 18 -2.37 -3.19 -12.82
N GLY A 19 -1.62 -2.49 -11.98
CA GLY A 19 -1.11 -3.06 -10.73
C GLY A 19 0.05 -4.01 -10.92
N ASN A 20 0.70 -3.98 -12.07
CA ASN A 20 1.83 -4.87 -12.35
C ASN A 20 3.12 -4.27 -11.78
N MET A 21 3.29 -4.46 -10.48
CA MET A 21 4.42 -3.87 -9.75
C MET A 21 5.76 -4.49 -10.18
N GLU A 22 5.78 -5.77 -10.53
CA GLU A 22 6.98 -6.44 -11.02
C GLU A 22 7.46 -5.83 -12.34
N GLN A 23 6.52 -5.55 -13.26
CA GLN A 23 6.85 -4.89 -14.52
C GLN A 23 7.32 -3.46 -14.30
N TYR A 24 6.70 -2.76 -13.34
CA TYR A 24 7.12 -1.41 -12.97
C TYR A 24 8.59 -1.42 -12.53
N ILE A 25 8.97 -2.36 -11.67
CA ILE A 25 10.36 -2.51 -11.20
C ILE A 25 11.30 -2.81 -12.37
N LYS A 26 10.89 -3.69 -13.28
CA LYS A 26 11.68 -4.01 -14.47
C LYS A 26 11.95 -2.79 -15.33
N LEU A 27 10.95 -1.95 -15.50
CA LEU A 27 11.04 -0.78 -16.38
C LEU A 27 11.81 0.38 -15.75
N THR A 28 11.70 0.56 -14.45
CA THR A 28 12.27 1.72 -13.75
C THR A 28 13.52 1.40 -12.93
N GLY A 29 13.72 0.13 -12.57
CA GLY A 29 14.79 -0.29 -11.67
C GLY A 29 14.46 -0.12 -10.19
N GLU A 30 13.28 0.40 -9.84
CA GLU A 30 12.88 0.68 -8.46
C GLU A 30 11.42 0.33 -8.24
N PRO A 31 11.02 -0.04 -6.99
CA PRO A 31 9.62 -0.29 -6.69
C PRO A 31 8.80 0.98 -6.73
N PHE A 32 7.50 0.84 -7.00
CA PHE A 32 6.56 1.95 -6.90
C PHE A 32 6.49 2.41 -5.44
N THR A 33 6.62 3.70 -5.22
CA THR A 33 6.82 4.25 -3.88
C THR A 33 5.74 5.27 -3.54
N ILE A 34 5.19 5.18 -2.32
CA ILE A 34 4.27 6.14 -1.76
C ILE A 34 4.90 6.71 -0.51
N GLU A 35 5.11 8.01 -0.48
CA GLU A 35 5.77 8.70 0.63
C GLU A 35 4.81 9.66 1.31
N GLY A 36 4.93 9.80 2.61
CA GLY A 36 4.15 10.77 3.35
C GLY A 36 4.23 10.59 4.85
N THR A 37 3.68 11.58 5.54
CA THR A 37 3.60 11.56 7.00
C THR A 37 2.58 10.51 7.45
N VAL A 38 2.93 9.77 8.50
CA VAL A 38 2.01 8.83 9.14
C VAL A 38 0.98 9.62 9.93
N LEU A 39 -0.29 9.38 9.62
CA LEU A 39 -1.42 10.08 10.22
C LEU A 39 -2.15 9.18 11.21
N ASP A 40 -2.79 9.80 12.19
CA ASP A 40 -3.73 9.12 13.06
C ASP A 40 -4.99 8.84 12.24
N GLY A 41 -5.30 7.59 12.02
CA GLY A 41 -6.40 7.18 11.16
C GLY A 41 -7.39 6.27 11.85
N ASN A 42 -8.04 5.43 11.05
CA ASN A 42 -9.00 4.46 11.55
C ASN A 42 -8.31 3.42 12.45
N LYS A 43 -8.76 3.35 13.70
CA LYS A 43 -8.19 2.44 14.72
C LYS A 43 -8.83 1.06 14.73
N LEU A 44 -9.63 0.72 13.71
CA LEU A 44 -10.30 -0.59 13.64
C LEU A 44 -9.29 -1.73 13.66
N GLY A 45 -8.20 -1.61 12.91
CA GLY A 45 -7.14 -2.63 12.91
C GLY A 45 -6.57 -2.88 14.28
N ARG A 46 -6.32 -1.80 15.05
CA ARG A 46 -5.85 -1.92 16.44
C ARG A 46 -6.84 -2.69 17.30
N THR A 47 -8.13 -2.42 17.14
CA THR A 47 -9.19 -3.08 17.89
C THR A 47 -9.21 -4.59 17.65
N ILE A 48 -8.92 -5.03 16.42
CA ILE A 48 -8.90 -6.46 16.07
C ILE A 48 -7.51 -7.08 16.17
N GLY A 49 -6.53 -6.36 16.69
CA GLY A 49 -5.17 -6.86 16.88
C GLY A 49 -4.28 -6.80 15.64
N ILE A 50 -4.67 -6.01 14.65
CA ILE A 50 -3.91 -5.82 13.40
C ILE A 50 -3.74 -4.32 13.17
N PRO A 51 -2.89 -3.65 13.94
CA PRO A 51 -2.72 -2.19 13.81
C PRO A 51 -2.03 -1.83 12.50
N THR A 52 -2.45 -0.71 11.92
CA THR A 52 -1.89 -0.20 10.67
C THR A 52 -1.46 1.25 10.84
N ILE A 53 -0.49 1.65 10.01
CA ILE A 53 -0.18 3.07 9.84
C ILE A 53 -1.00 3.60 8.67
N ASN A 54 -1.32 4.88 8.70
CA ASN A 54 -2.16 5.53 7.70
C ASN A 54 -1.42 6.68 7.04
N GLN A 55 -1.54 6.76 5.72
CA GLN A 55 -1.00 7.85 4.93
C GLN A 55 -2.04 8.29 3.90
N ILE A 56 -1.97 9.56 3.50
CA ILE A 56 -2.75 10.07 2.39
C ILE A 56 -1.76 10.43 1.29
N PRO A 57 -1.86 9.81 0.10
CA PRO A 57 -0.97 10.14 -1.00
C PRO A 57 -1.20 11.57 -1.47
N ALA A 58 -0.18 12.16 -2.10
CA ALA A 58 -0.28 13.50 -2.63
C ALA A 58 -1.44 13.60 -3.63
N GLU A 59 -2.19 14.70 -3.55
CA GLU A 59 -3.33 14.92 -4.44
C GLU A 59 -2.87 14.90 -5.90
N GLY A 60 -3.65 14.22 -6.74
CA GLY A 60 -3.32 14.09 -8.17
C GLY A 60 -2.28 13.03 -8.48
N SER A 61 -1.79 12.29 -7.48
CA SER A 61 -0.83 11.21 -7.71
C SER A 61 -1.45 10.12 -8.57
N LEU A 62 -0.67 9.60 -9.52
CA LEU A 62 -1.04 8.40 -10.25
C LEU A 62 -0.79 7.21 -9.33
N LEU A 63 -1.83 6.43 -9.07
CA LEU A 63 -1.78 5.30 -8.14
C LEU A 63 -2.14 4.00 -8.85
N PRO A 64 -1.59 2.87 -8.39
CA PRO A 64 -2.04 1.56 -8.85
C PRO A 64 -3.45 1.28 -8.32
N PRO A 65 -4.11 0.20 -8.81
CA PRO A 65 -5.48 -0.13 -8.42
C PRO A 65 -5.66 -0.27 -6.92
N PHE A 66 -6.85 0.04 -6.45
CA PHE A 66 -7.21 -0.19 -5.05
C PHE A 66 -7.15 -1.68 -4.74
N GLY A 67 -6.60 -1.99 -3.59
CA GLY A 67 -6.43 -3.36 -3.15
C GLY A 67 -5.23 -3.50 -2.23
N VAL A 68 -4.80 -4.74 -2.07
CA VAL A 68 -3.76 -5.12 -1.11
C VAL A 68 -2.49 -5.50 -1.85
N TYR A 69 -1.37 -4.98 -1.36
CA TYR A 69 -0.04 -5.16 -1.94
C TYR A 69 0.93 -5.68 -0.89
N PHE A 70 1.85 -6.53 -1.33
CA PHE A 70 3.02 -6.85 -0.51
C PHE A 70 4.01 -5.70 -0.65
N SER A 71 4.52 -5.23 0.47
CA SER A 71 5.28 -3.99 0.53
C SER A 71 6.48 -4.06 1.46
N GLU A 72 7.30 -3.03 1.36
CA GLU A 72 8.36 -2.75 2.33
C GLU A 72 8.19 -1.30 2.78
N VAL A 73 8.33 -1.07 4.06
CA VAL A 73 8.16 0.27 4.66
C VAL A 73 9.49 0.71 5.24
N VAL A 74 9.95 1.90 4.83
CA VAL A 74 11.15 2.50 5.40
C VAL A 74 10.72 3.58 6.40
N LEU A 75 11.14 3.39 7.64
CA LEU A 75 10.85 4.28 8.77
C LEU A 75 12.13 4.51 9.55
N ASN A 76 12.49 5.77 9.78
CA ASN A 76 13.66 6.12 10.58
C ASN A 76 14.93 5.39 10.13
N GLY A 77 15.09 5.17 8.82
CA GLY A 77 16.24 4.50 8.25
C GLY A 77 16.21 2.98 8.28
N TYR A 78 15.15 2.38 8.84
CA TYR A 78 14.99 0.93 8.89
C TYR A 78 13.92 0.48 7.91
N ALA A 79 14.15 -0.68 7.27
CA ALA A 79 13.21 -1.30 6.35
C ALA A 79 12.45 -2.43 7.05
N TYR A 80 11.13 -2.40 6.91
CA TYR A 80 10.23 -3.40 7.49
C TYR A 80 9.37 -3.99 6.40
N LYS A 81 9.06 -5.27 6.49
CA LYS A 81 8.08 -5.90 5.63
C LYS A 81 6.68 -5.41 5.99
N GLY A 82 5.82 -5.24 5.00
CA GLY A 82 4.47 -4.75 5.23
C GLY A 82 3.42 -5.34 4.30
N ILE A 83 2.17 -5.14 4.68
CA ILE A 83 1.00 -5.37 3.84
C ILE A 83 0.29 -4.03 3.71
N THR A 84 0.12 -3.56 2.48
CA THR A 84 -0.41 -2.23 2.21
C THR A 84 -1.75 -2.33 1.49
N ASN A 85 -2.74 -1.63 2.01
CA ASN A 85 -4.04 -1.48 1.37
C ASN A 85 -4.20 -0.06 0.86
N ILE A 86 -4.43 0.08 -0.44
CA ILE A 86 -4.81 1.35 -1.05
C ILE A 86 -6.32 1.32 -1.24
N GLY A 87 -7.01 2.30 -0.71
CA GLY A 87 -8.46 2.33 -0.81
C GLY A 87 -9.03 3.70 -0.59
N ARG A 88 -10.34 3.79 -0.70
CA ARG A 88 -11.07 5.03 -0.50
C ARG A 88 -11.93 4.89 0.75
N LYS A 89 -11.82 5.86 1.64
CA LYS A 89 -12.61 5.87 2.88
C LYS A 89 -13.44 7.13 2.96
N PRO A 90 -14.71 7.02 3.43
CA PRO A 90 -15.52 8.20 3.68
C PRO A 90 -14.90 8.99 4.83
N THR A 91 -14.92 10.31 4.70
CA THR A 91 -14.51 11.24 5.75
C THR A 91 -15.71 11.87 6.41
N VAL A 92 -15.47 12.55 7.53
CA VAL A 92 -16.52 13.25 8.29
C VAL A 92 -17.26 14.28 7.42
N ASN A 93 -16.60 14.84 6.41
CA ASN A 93 -17.17 15.85 5.51
C ASN A 93 -17.80 15.25 4.26
N SER A 94 -18.11 13.97 4.26
CA SER A 94 -18.75 13.24 3.16
C SER A 94 -17.90 13.19 1.88
N LYS A 95 -16.64 13.57 1.94
CA LYS A 95 -15.70 13.41 0.82
C LYS A 95 -14.93 12.12 0.98
N ASP A 96 -14.91 11.31 -0.06
CA ASP A 96 -14.07 10.14 -0.08
C ASP A 96 -12.62 10.56 -0.21
N THR A 97 -11.78 10.00 0.63
CA THR A 97 -10.33 10.25 0.59
C THR A 97 -9.62 8.94 0.31
N VAL A 98 -8.68 8.99 -0.64
CA VAL A 98 -7.80 7.84 -0.87
C VAL A 98 -6.84 7.74 0.31
N THR A 99 -6.76 6.56 0.89
CA THR A 99 -5.86 6.30 2.01
C THR A 99 -4.97 5.11 1.71
N VAL A 100 -3.78 5.13 2.29
CA VAL A 100 -2.82 4.04 2.22
C VAL A 100 -2.60 3.55 3.63
N GLU A 101 -3.06 2.34 3.92
CA GLU A 101 -2.93 1.72 5.23
C GLU A 101 -1.95 0.58 5.14
N THR A 102 -0.97 0.53 6.05
CA THR A 102 0.04 -0.51 6.04
C THR A 102 0.16 -1.18 7.40
N TYR A 103 -0.01 -2.51 7.40
CA TYR A 103 0.39 -3.36 8.51
C TYR A 103 1.89 -3.62 8.39
N ILE A 104 2.64 -3.40 9.46
CA ILE A 104 4.09 -3.59 9.47
C ILE A 104 4.40 -4.81 10.33
N TYR A 105 5.10 -5.79 9.75
CA TYR A 105 5.46 -7.02 10.46
C TYR A 105 6.41 -6.72 11.62
N ASN A 106 6.18 -7.38 12.78
CA ASN A 106 7.06 -7.29 13.94
C ASN A 106 7.30 -5.86 14.43
N PHE A 107 6.27 -5.02 14.30
CA PHE A 107 6.36 -3.61 14.64
C PHE A 107 5.28 -3.26 15.65
N ASN A 108 5.67 -2.62 16.76
CA ASN A 108 4.75 -2.30 17.84
C ASN A 108 5.10 -0.92 18.43
N GLN A 109 5.10 0.10 17.59
CA GLN A 109 5.40 1.47 18.01
C GLN A 109 4.31 2.41 17.50
N THR A 110 4.09 3.50 18.23
CA THR A 110 3.24 4.59 17.77
C THR A 110 4.15 5.61 17.10
N ILE A 111 3.87 5.90 15.82
CA ILE A 111 4.75 6.71 14.98
C ILE A 111 4.03 7.83 14.25
N TYR A 112 2.92 8.34 14.81
CA TYR A 112 2.21 9.47 14.22
C TYR A 112 3.15 10.65 14.04
N GLY A 113 3.09 11.31 12.90
CA GLY A 113 3.95 12.42 12.56
C GLY A 113 5.29 12.00 11.94
N SER A 114 5.65 10.71 11.99
CA SER A 114 6.85 10.21 11.32
C SER A 114 6.62 10.14 9.82
N TYR A 115 7.70 10.25 9.04
CA TYR A 115 7.66 10.12 7.60
C TYR A 115 7.92 8.66 7.21
N ALA A 116 7.06 8.10 6.38
CA ALA A 116 7.19 6.73 5.91
C ALA A 116 7.29 6.66 4.39
N THR A 117 8.13 5.75 3.92
CA THR A 117 8.27 5.43 2.50
C THR A 117 7.77 4.00 2.31
N VAL A 118 6.65 3.86 1.59
CA VAL A 118 6.04 2.56 1.32
C VAL A 118 6.38 2.15 -0.11
N LYS A 119 7.02 1.00 -0.25
CA LYS A 119 7.46 0.45 -1.54
C LYS A 119 6.61 -0.77 -1.89
N LEU A 120 5.94 -0.74 -3.04
CA LEU A 120 5.03 -1.80 -3.45
C LEU A 120 5.74 -2.79 -4.37
N TYR A 121 5.66 -4.09 -4.05
CA TYR A 121 6.36 -5.14 -4.79
C TYR A 121 5.43 -6.08 -5.54
N HIS A 122 4.21 -6.31 -5.04
CA HIS A 122 3.32 -7.28 -5.64
C HIS A 122 1.86 -6.96 -5.32
N PHE A 123 0.99 -7.02 -6.31
CA PHE A 123 -0.45 -6.88 -6.14
C PHE A 123 -1.05 -8.20 -5.67
N ARG A 124 -1.49 -8.23 -4.42
CA ARG A 124 -2.05 -9.43 -3.80
C ARG A 124 -3.49 -9.70 -4.23
N ARG A 125 -4.35 -8.69 -4.15
CA ARG A 125 -5.77 -8.82 -4.46
C ARG A 125 -6.45 -7.46 -4.53
N PRO A 126 -7.58 -7.36 -5.28
CA PRO A 126 -8.37 -6.13 -5.26
C PRO A 126 -9.10 -5.97 -3.93
N GLU A 127 -9.75 -4.83 -3.75
CA GLU A 127 -10.59 -4.59 -2.59
C GLU A 127 -11.73 -5.62 -2.53
N MET A 128 -12.10 -5.98 -1.30
CA MET A 128 -13.21 -6.90 -1.03
C MET A 128 -14.17 -6.25 -0.07
N LYS A 129 -15.44 -6.58 -0.22
CA LYS A 129 -16.47 -6.21 0.75
C LYS A 129 -16.64 -7.36 1.74
N PHE A 130 -16.80 -7.00 3.01
CA PHE A 130 -16.95 -7.98 4.09
C PHE A 130 -18.32 -7.81 4.74
N SER A 131 -18.94 -8.91 5.13
CA SER A 131 -20.22 -8.89 5.81
C SER A 131 -20.09 -8.44 7.27
N GLY A 132 -18.90 -8.47 7.81
CA GLY A 132 -18.63 -8.02 9.17
C GLY A 132 -17.18 -8.09 9.55
N VAL A 133 -16.88 -7.69 10.78
CA VAL A 133 -15.52 -7.65 11.31
C VAL A 133 -14.84 -9.03 11.34
N PRO A 134 -15.53 -10.15 11.68
CA PRO A 134 -14.85 -11.46 11.66
C PRO A 134 -14.30 -11.84 10.29
N GLU A 135 -15.03 -11.57 9.22
CA GLU A 135 -14.60 -11.89 7.85
C GLU A 135 -13.43 -11.01 7.44
N LEU A 136 -13.49 -9.71 7.80
CA LEU A 136 -12.39 -8.78 7.54
C LEU A 136 -11.11 -9.27 8.23
N LYS A 137 -11.21 -9.60 9.51
CA LYS A 137 -10.06 -10.08 10.29
C LYS A 137 -9.48 -11.37 9.69
N ALA A 138 -10.34 -12.31 9.29
CA ALA A 138 -9.90 -13.56 8.69
C ALA A 138 -9.13 -13.32 7.39
N GLN A 139 -9.62 -12.43 6.53
CA GLN A 139 -8.94 -12.10 5.28
C GLN A 139 -7.61 -11.39 5.53
N MET A 140 -7.58 -10.46 6.49
CA MET A 140 -6.32 -9.77 6.83
C MET A 140 -5.27 -10.76 7.34
N LYS A 141 -5.66 -11.76 8.12
CA LYS A 141 -4.73 -12.80 8.57
C LYS A 141 -4.19 -13.61 7.40
N GLN A 142 -5.03 -13.94 6.43
CA GLN A 142 -4.58 -14.65 5.22
C GLN A 142 -3.59 -13.80 4.43
N ASP A 143 -3.85 -12.51 4.27
CA ASP A 143 -2.93 -11.59 3.59
C ASP A 143 -1.57 -11.53 4.29
N ILE A 144 -1.59 -11.46 5.62
CA ILE A 144 -0.37 -11.39 6.42
C ILE A 144 0.43 -12.70 6.29
N GLU A 145 -0.23 -13.85 6.33
CA GLU A 145 0.44 -15.13 6.12
C GLU A 145 1.05 -15.25 4.73
N ALA A 146 0.30 -14.85 3.71
CA ALA A 146 0.80 -14.88 2.33
C ALA A 146 1.98 -13.92 2.16
N GLY A 147 1.90 -12.73 2.74
CA GLY A 147 2.98 -11.76 2.68
C GLY A 147 4.23 -12.21 3.43
N ALA A 148 4.07 -12.95 4.53
CA ALA A 148 5.21 -13.47 5.27
C ALA A 148 6.03 -14.45 4.43
N ALA A 149 5.37 -15.20 3.55
CA ALA A 149 6.02 -16.14 2.65
C ALA A 149 6.62 -15.47 1.40
N TYR A 150 6.16 -14.27 1.07
CA TYR A 150 6.64 -13.55 -0.12
C TYR A 150 8.05 -13.01 0.12
N ARG A 151 8.92 -13.20 -0.86
CA ARG A 151 10.30 -12.70 -0.79
C ARG A 151 10.47 -11.50 -1.71
N ILE A 152 10.92 -10.40 -1.13
CA ILE A 152 11.29 -9.19 -1.86
C ILE A 152 12.63 -9.48 -2.55
N GLN A 153 12.65 -9.27 -3.87
CA GLN A 153 13.86 -9.52 -4.66
C GLN A 153 14.62 -8.25 -4.96
#